data_d652b9817e98a3a320e9cf05feadaa5d
#
_entry.id   d652b9817e98a3a320e9cf05feadaa5d
#
_cell.length_a   1.000
_cell.length_b   1.000
_cell.length_c   1.000
_cell.angle_alpha   90.00
_cell.angle_beta   90.00
_cell.angle_gamma   90.00
#
_symmetry.space_group_name_H-M   'P 1'
#
loop_
_entity.id
_entity.type
_entity.pdbx_description
1 polymer ?
#
loop_
_entity_poly.entity_id
_entity_poly.type
_entity_poly.pdbx_seq_one_letter_code
_entity_poly.pdbx_strand_id
1 'polypeptide(L)'
;MPSIDMPLEQLRQYKPSLYRESDFESFWESTTAEALKQPINAELIPYDLRTKGLVCYAVRFDGFKGTDKQQQGGRIAGWYVRPETGGKFPGVCIYHGYGGRGPRPLDMLALAAPGICVLSMDCRGQNGQSQDAATYTEGHHQGWMTQGIRDPRTYYFRYLYADALRALELLAKRDEVDAGRIAVTGLSQGGGLSLAVAALSERPALALPDIPFLCDFRRAIDITPAGPYPEIPAFLKSFPHLYENAIRTLSYFDNLNLASWIGCKTIVSNCLCDDICPPSTIFGVYNHVTAEKRIDVYPFHKHEVPYEHAEAKFRAIIETLRP
;
A
#
# COMPACT_ATOMS: atom_id res chain seq x y z
N MET A 1 -4.62 29.35 -0.30
CA MET A 1 -3.55 28.90 -1.21
C MET A 1 -4.22 28.64 -2.57
N PRO A 2 -3.53 28.87 -3.69
CA PRO A 2 -4.11 28.52 -4.98
C PRO A 2 -4.35 27.01 -5.05
N SER A 3 -5.48 26.62 -5.66
CA SER A 3 -5.73 25.22 -5.98
C SER A 3 -4.66 24.74 -6.96
N ILE A 4 -4.06 23.60 -6.68
CA ILE A 4 -3.03 22.99 -7.55
C ILE A 4 -3.64 22.00 -8.56
N ASP A 5 -4.93 21.70 -8.42
CA ASP A 5 -5.66 20.72 -9.21
C ASP A 5 -7.11 21.23 -9.43
N MET A 6 -8.01 20.36 -9.82
CA MET A 6 -9.42 20.66 -10.04
C MET A 6 -10.11 21.21 -8.78
N PRO A 7 -11.12 22.11 -8.93
CA PRO A 7 -12.00 22.47 -7.83
C PRO A 7 -12.69 21.25 -7.20
N LEU A 8 -12.97 21.30 -5.90
CA LEU A 8 -13.54 20.17 -5.15
C LEU A 8 -14.82 19.60 -5.78
N GLU A 9 -15.69 20.45 -6.30
CA GLU A 9 -16.93 19.99 -6.96
C GLU A 9 -16.66 19.18 -8.24
N GLN A 10 -15.60 19.51 -8.97
CA GLN A 10 -15.16 18.73 -10.12
C GLN A 10 -14.48 17.43 -9.68
N LEU A 11 -13.66 17.46 -8.61
CA LEU A 11 -13.04 16.28 -8.03
C LEU A 11 -14.08 15.25 -7.60
N ARG A 12 -15.18 15.66 -6.99
CA ARG A 12 -16.29 14.78 -6.58
C ARG A 12 -16.93 14.02 -7.75
N GLN A 13 -16.83 14.57 -8.96
CA GLN A 13 -17.39 13.99 -10.19
C GLN A 13 -16.31 13.36 -11.08
N TYR A 14 -15.04 13.56 -10.77
CA TYR A 14 -13.92 13.06 -11.58
C TYR A 14 -13.86 11.54 -11.53
N LYS A 15 -14.27 10.91 -12.62
CA LYS A 15 -14.31 9.44 -12.76
C LYS A 15 -13.73 9.04 -14.12
N PRO A 16 -12.41 9.03 -14.26
CA PRO A 16 -11.74 8.73 -15.52
C PRO A 16 -12.03 7.29 -15.96
N SER A 17 -11.97 7.03 -17.26
CA SER A 17 -12.14 5.69 -17.80
C SER A 17 -11.02 4.76 -17.32
N LEU A 18 -11.39 3.54 -16.98
CA LEU A 18 -10.43 2.48 -16.70
C LEU A 18 -9.66 2.12 -17.99
N TYR A 19 -8.40 1.71 -17.84
CA TYR A 19 -7.54 1.35 -18.97
C TYR A 19 -6.84 0.00 -18.72
N ARG A 20 -7.65 -0.99 -18.31
CA ARG A 20 -7.19 -2.36 -18.07
C ARG A 20 -6.81 -3.06 -19.37
N GLU A 21 -5.75 -3.83 -19.33
CA GLU A 21 -5.42 -4.79 -20.37
C GLU A 21 -6.42 -5.97 -20.36
N SER A 22 -6.52 -6.67 -21.47
CA SER A 22 -7.47 -7.80 -21.62
C SER A 22 -7.18 -8.96 -20.67
N ASP A 23 -5.93 -9.12 -20.23
CA ASP A 23 -5.49 -10.15 -19.29
C ASP A 23 -5.33 -9.64 -17.84
N PHE A 24 -5.84 -8.43 -17.52
CA PHE A 24 -5.69 -7.79 -16.21
C PHE A 24 -6.18 -8.68 -15.05
N GLU A 25 -7.34 -9.29 -15.20
CA GLU A 25 -7.93 -10.16 -14.15
C GLU A 25 -7.06 -11.41 -13.96
N SER A 26 -6.77 -12.14 -15.04
CA SER A 26 -5.95 -13.35 -14.96
C SER A 26 -4.52 -13.09 -14.50
N PHE A 27 -3.95 -11.92 -14.78
CA PHE A 27 -2.66 -11.49 -14.26
C PHE A 27 -2.68 -11.41 -12.73
N TRP A 28 -3.70 -10.77 -12.15
CA TRP A 28 -3.79 -10.63 -10.70
C TRP A 28 -4.23 -11.92 -10.02
N GLU A 29 -5.12 -12.71 -10.60
CA GLU A 29 -5.49 -14.04 -10.10
C GLU A 29 -4.24 -14.94 -10.00
N SER A 30 -3.44 -15.00 -11.05
CA SER A 30 -2.21 -15.79 -11.03
C SER A 30 -1.19 -15.24 -10.04
N THR A 31 -0.98 -13.91 -10.01
CA THR A 31 0.01 -13.28 -9.11
C THR A 31 -0.35 -13.48 -7.63
N THR A 32 -1.63 -13.32 -7.26
CA THR A 32 -2.09 -13.53 -5.88
C THR A 32 -2.00 -15.01 -5.49
N ALA A 33 -2.42 -15.92 -6.37
CA ALA A 33 -2.33 -17.35 -6.12
C ALA A 33 -0.88 -17.80 -5.93
N GLU A 34 0.04 -17.34 -6.77
CA GLU A 34 1.48 -17.58 -6.66
C GLU A 34 2.05 -17.04 -5.34
N ALA A 35 1.72 -15.79 -4.99
CA ALA A 35 2.21 -15.15 -3.78
C ALA A 35 1.74 -15.88 -2.50
N LEU A 36 0.48 -16.31 -2.46
CA LEU A 36 -0.10 -16.97 -1.29
C LEU A 36 0.29 -18.45 -1.16
N LYS A 37 0.65 -19.10 -2.28
CA LYS A 37 1.15 -20.50 -2.30
C LYS A 37 2.57 -20.61 -1.76
N GLN A 38 3.41 -19.60 -1.93
CA GLN A 38 4.79 -19.64 -1.45
C GLN A 38 4.85 -19.67 0.08
N PRO A 39 5.67 -20.51 0.72
CA PRO A 39 5.87 -20.51 2.16
C PRO A 39 6.24 -19.09 2.67
N ILE A 40 5.69 -18.71 3.79
CA ILE A 40 5.98 -17.40 4.41
C ILE A 40 7.30 -17.45 5.19
N ASN A 41 7.63 -18.60 5.82
CA ASN A 41 8.83 -18.83 6.63
C ASN A 41 9.11 -17.64 7.59
N ALA A 42 8.08 -17.28 8.37
CA ALA A 42 8.14 -16.15 9.27
C ALA A 42 8.98 -16.45 10.51
N GLU A 43 9.83 -15.50 10.87
CA GLU A 43 10.59 -15.47 12.12
C GLU A 43 10.13 -14.28 12.94
N LEU A 44 9.81 -14.49 14.22
CA LEU A 44 9.47 -13.47 15.19
C LEU A 44 10.58 -13.46 16.25
N ILE A 45 11.40 -12.42 16.25
CA ILE A 45 12.51 -12.24 17.16
C ILE A 45 12.06 -11.30 18.27
N PRO A 46 12.02 -11.75 19.55
CA PRO A 46 11.58 -10.91 20.66
C PRO A 46 12.37 -9.60 20.72
N TYR A 47 11.65 -8.51 20.96
CA TYR A 47 12.20 -7.18 21.13
C TYR A 47 11.67 -6.55 22.41
N ASP A 48 12.55 -6.32 23.39
CA ASP A 48 12.17 -5.78 24.69
C ASP A 48 12.06 -4.24 24.63
N LEU A 49 10.85 -3.74 24.47
CA LEU A 49 10.52 -2.31 24.55
C LEU A 49 10.23 -1.86 26.00
N ARG A 50 10.27 -2.79 26.97
CA ARG A 50 9.96 -2.56 28.41
C ARG A 50 8.57 -1.97 28.64
N THR A 51 7.60 -2.35 27.83
CA THR A 51 6.18 -1.99 27.99
C THR A 51 5.45 -3.08 28.78
N LYS A 52 4.50 -2.66 29.64
CA LYS A 52 3.62 -3.61 30.32
C LYS A 52 2.39 -3.89 29.46
N GLY A 53 1.97 -5.15 29.42
CA GLY A 53 0.76 -5.59 28.72
C GLY A 53 0.88 -5.71 27.21
N LEU A 54 2.04 -5.37 26.62
CA LEU A 54 2.34 -5.54 25.20
C LEU A 54 3.65 -6.30 25.01
N VAL A 55 3.71 -7.13 23.99
CA VAL A 55 4.94 -7.80 23.54
C VAL A 55 5.26 -7.37 22.09
N CYS A 56 6.56 -7.19 21.84
CA CYS A 56 7.06 -6.69 20.57
C CYS A 56 8.02 -7.70 19.93
N TYR A 57 8.00 -7.76 18.60
CA TYR A 57 8.89 -8.63 17.83
C TYR A 57 9.42 -7.88 16.61
N ALA A 58 10.70 -8.08 16.31
CA ALA A 58 11.18 -7.89 14.95
C ALA A 58 10.72 -9.09 14.11
N VAL A 59 10.20 -8.81 12.92
CA VAL A 59 9.66 -9.83 12.02
C VAL A 59 10.53 -9.94 10.78
N ARG A 60 10.73 -11.18 10.32
CA ARG A 60 11.32 -11.50 9.03
C ARG A 60 10.46 -12.56 8.36
N PHE A 61 10.22 -12.40 7.07
CA PHE A 61 9.51 -13.42 6.28
C PHE A 61 9.98 -13.42 4.83
N ASP A 62 9.72 -14.51 4.11
CA ASP A 62 10.12 -14.62 2.71
C ASP A 62 9.27 -13.70 1.83
N GLY A 63 9.91 -12.82 1.09
CA GLY A 63 9.28 -11.99 0.07
C GLY A 63 8.87 -12.81 -1.17
N PHE A 64 7.95 -12.26 -1.94
CA PHE A 64 7.53 -12.85 -3.20
C PHE A 64 8.69 -12.92 -4.19
N LYS A 65 8.90 -14.07 -4.84
CA LYS A 65 9.96 -14.30 -5.83
C LYS A 65 9.47 -14.50 -7.27
N GLY A 66 8.14 -14.46 -7.48
CA GLY A 66 7.59 -14.85 -8.78
C GLY A 66 7.72 -16.35 -9.06
N THR A 67 7.45 -16.74 -10.27
CA THR A 67 7.55 -18.13 -10.76
C THR A 67 8.84 -18.43 -11.51
N ASP A 68 9.57 -17.41 -11.91
CA ASP A 68 10.88 -17.59 -12.55
C ASP A 68 11.86 -18.18 -11.53
N LYS A 69 12.47 -19.32 -11.87
CA LYS A 69 13.41 -20.03 -11.00
C LYS A 69 14.68 -19.24 -10.71
N GLN A 70 15.02 -18.25 -11.55
CA GLN A 70 16.17 -17.36 -11.36
C GLN A 70 15.87 -16.20 -10.40
N GLN A 71 14.60 -15.91 -10.12
CA GLN A 71 14.19 -14.85 -9.21
C GLN A 71 14.29 -15.28 -7.75
N GLN A 72 14.68 -14.35 -6.90
CA GLN A 72 14.74 -14.52 -5.45
C GLN A 72 13.83 -13.49 -4.77
N GLY A 73 13.11 -13.91 -3.72
CA GLY A 73 12.18 -13.03 -2.99
C GLY A 73 12.89 -12.06 -2.04
N GLY A 74 14.06 -12.46 -1.54
CA GLY A 74 14.70 -11.76 -0.42
C GLY A 74 13.96 -11.96 0.90
N ARG A 75 14.47 -11.36 1.98
CA ARG A 75 13.81 -11.37 3.30
C ARG A 75 13.15 -10.03 3.55
N ILE A 76 11.86 -10.03 3.75
CA ILE A 76 11.06 -8.86 4.12
C ILE A 76 11.10 -8.69 5.64
N ALA A 77 11.36 -7.48 6.08
CA ALA A 77 11.43 -7.11 7.47
C ALA A 77 10.18 -6.34 7.92
N GLY A 78 9.97 -6.30 9.21
CA GLY A 78 8.89 -5.54 9.81
C GLY A 78 8.92 -5.62 11.33
N TRP A 79 7.85 -5.13 11.93
CA TRP A 79 7.66 -5.15 13.38
C TRP A 79 6.25 -5.64 13.70
N TYR A 80 6.14 -6.37 14.79
CA TYR A 80 4.87 -6.88 15.29
C TYR A 80 4.71 -6.54 16.76
N VAL A 81 3.60 -5.92 17.11
CA VAL A 81 3.21 -5.58 18.48
C VAL A 81 1.85 -6.18 18.74
N ARG A 82 1.70 -6.86 19.86
CA ARG A 82 0.43 -7.48 20.26
C ARG A 82 0.20 -7.37 21.77
N PRO A 83 -1.04 -7.53 22.25
CA PRO A 83 -1.33 -7.74 23.67
C PRO A 83 -0.54 -8.95 24.21
N GLU A 84 -0.08 -8.85 25.46
CA GLU A 84 0.63 -9.92 26.17
C GLU A 84 -0.33 -11.04 26.60
N THR A 85 -1.56 -10.69 26.96
CA THR A 85 -2.60 -11.63 27.40
C THR A 85 -3.10 -12.51 26.26
N GLY A 86 -3.60 -13.71 26.61
CA GLY A 86 -4.22 -14.61 25.62
C GLY A 86 -5.58 -14.10 25.16
N GLY A 87 -5.97 -14.44 23.93
CA GLY A 87 -7.26 -14.04 23.35
C GLY A 87 -7.19 -13.99 21.82
N LYS A 88 -8.32 -13.60 21.22
CA LYS A 88 -8.43 -13.29 19.78
C LYS A 88 -8.61 -11.77 19.64
N PHE A 89 -7.65 -11.13 19.03
CA PHE A 89 -7.59 -9.68 18.87
C PHE A 89 -7.78 -9.29 17.39
N PRO A 90 -8.37 -8.13 17.10
CA PRO A 90 -8.31 -7.59 15.76
C PRO A 90 -6.87 -7.27 15.33
N GLY A 91 -6.66 -7.16 14.03
CA GLY A 91 -5.36 -6.85 13.45
C GLY A 91 -5.33 -5.55 12.67
N VAL A 92 -4.16 -4.89 12.63
CA VAL A 92 -3.88 -3.77 11.72
C VAL A 92 -2.56 -4.04 11.01
N CYS A 93 -2.58 -4.03 9.68
CA CYS A 93 -1.36 -4.10 8.86
C CYS A 93 -1.02 -2.71 8.33
N ILE A 94 0.21 -2.25 8.52
CA ILE A 94 0.67 -0.90 8.18
C ILE A 94 1.76 -0.96 7.11
N TYR A 95 1.57 -0.17 6.05
CA TYR A 95 2.54 0.01 4.97
C TYR A 95 3.07 1.45 4.95
N HIS A 96 4.34 1.64 4.60
CA HIS A 96 4.98 2.96 4.66
C HIS A 96 5.03 3.69 3.32
N GLY A 97 5.30 5.00 3.36
CA GLY A 97 5.49 5.86 2.21
C GLY A 97 6.76 5.56 1.41
N TYR A 98 6.80 6.00 0.15
CA TYR A 98 7.89 5.78 -0.79
C TYR A 98 9.25 6.21 -0.25
N GLY A 99 10.26 5.34 -0.39
CA GLY A 99 11.60 5.59 0.12
C GLY A 99 11.72 5.64 1.65
N GLY A 100 10.62 5.36 2.38
CA GLY A 100 10.60 5.34 3.84
C GLY A 100 10.93 3.98 4.45
N ARG A 101 10.49 3.81 5.67
CA ARG A 101 10.52 2.56 6.45
C ARG A 101 9.21 2.40 7.23
N GLY A 102 8.86 1.18 7.59
CA GLY A 102 7.71 0.88 8.42
C GLY A 102 7.81 1.49 9.83
N PRO A 103 6.67 1.79 10.46
CA PRO A 103 6.61 2.16 11.87
C PRO A 103 7.32 1.11 12.73
N ARG A 104 8.06 1.59 13.73
CA ARG A 104 8.72 0.75 14.72
C ARG A 104 7.79 0.54 15.93
N PRO A 105 8.11 -0.38 16.85
CA PRO A 105 7.22 -0.69 17.98
C PRO A 105 6.72 0.53 18.76
N LEU A 106 7.56 1.51 19.01
CA LEU A 106 7.15 2.74 19.72
C LEU A 106 6.03 3.50 18.99
N ASP A 107 6.12 3.57 17.66
CA ASP A 107 5.14 4.28 16.81
C ASP A 107 3.78 3.52 16.75
N MET A 108 3.78 2.24 17.10
CA MET A 108 2.62 1.34 17.02
C MET A 108 1.86 1.23 18.35
N LEU A 109 2.39 1.75 19.45
CA LEU A 109 1.82 1.56 20.80
C LEU A 109 0.40 2.11 20.93
N ALA A 110 0.12 3.26 20.33
CA ALA A 110 -1.22 3.86 20.39
C ALA A 110 -2.30 2.95 19.76
N LEU A 111 -1.94 2.23 18.69
CA LEU A 111 -2.85 1.26 18.06
C LEU A 111 -2.91 -0.07 18.82
N ALA A 112 -1.81 -0.49 19.45
CA ALA A 112 -1.77 -1.78 20.16
C ALA A 112 -2.41 -1.71 21.55
N ALA A 113 -2.36 -0.56 22.23
CA ALA A 113 -2.85 -0.38 23.59
C ALA A 113 -4.33 -0.76 23.80
N PRO A 114 -5.27 -0.47 22.88
CA PRO A 114 -6.67 -0.88 23.04
C PRO A 114 -6.93 -2.37 22.77
N GLY A 115 -5.90 -3.19 22.55
CA GLY A 115 -6.05 -4.63 22.32
C GLY A 115 -6.00 -5.03 20.85
N ILE A 116 -5.18 -4.37 20.05
CA ILE A 116 -5.01 -4.65 18.61
C ILE A 116 -3.63 -5.26 18.34
N CYS A 117 -3.58 -6.30 17.51
CA CYS A 117 -2.34 -6.82 16.95
C CYS A 117 -1.90 -5.97 15.77
N VAL A 118 -0.74 -5.35 15.83
CA VAL A 118 -0.26 -4.41 14.80
C VAL A 118 0.98 -4.97 14.13
N LEU A 119 0.94 -5.13 12.82
CA LEU A 119 2.08 -5.52 11.97
C LEU A 119 2.46 -4.36 11.05
N SER A 120 3.71 -3.96 11.05
CA SER A 120 4.27 -3.07 10.03
C SER A 120 5.21 -3.84 9.11
N MET A 121 5.28 -3.46 7.84
CA MET A 121 6.17 -4.04 6.84
C MET A 121 7.11 -2.96 6.29
N ASP A 122 8.40 -3.28 6.20
CA ASP A 122 9.35 -2.51 5.40
C ASP A 122 9.22 -2.95 3.92
N CYS A 123 9.03 -2.01 3.01
CA CYS A 123 8.99 -2.29 1.57
C CYS A 123 10.37 -2.73 1.07
N ARG A 124 10.39 -3.74 0.17
CA ARG A 124 11.64 -4.29 -0.38
C ARG A 124 12.55 -3.20 -0.95
N GLY A 125 13.84 -3.28 -0.68
CA GLY A 125 14.87 -2.42 -1.27
C GLY A 125 14.78 -0.93 -0.93
N GLN A 126 13.82 -0.52 -0.05
CA GLN A 126 13.70 0.87 0.40
C GLN A 126 14.47 1.10 1.72
N ASN A 127 14.27 2.24 2.38
CA ASN A 127 15.07 2.65 3.56
C ASN A 127 14.87 1.80 4.84
N GLY A 128 14.09 0.72 4.78
CA GLY A 128 13.94 -0.24 5.86
C GLY A 128 15.01 -1.32 5.87
N GLN A 129 14.67 -2.47 6.46
CA GLN A 129 15.56 -3.62 6.56
C GLN A 129 15.21 -4.75 5.59
N SER A 130 14.23 -4.54 4.70
CA SER A 130 13.83 -5.52 3.70
C SER A 130 14.82 -5.58 2.55
N GLN A 131 15.18 -6.81 2.17
CA GLN A 131 16.01 -7.06 1.00
C GLN A 131 15.17 -6.97 -0.27
N ASP A 132 15.75 -6.50 -1.36
CA ASP A 132 15.27 -6.72 -2.70
C ASP A 132 16.27 -7.61 -3.44
N ALA A 133 15.94 -8.87 -3.59
CA ALA A 133 16.75 -9.86 -4.26
C ALA A 133 16.23 -10.21 -5.67
N ALA A 134 15.22 -9.48 -6.15
CA ALA A 134 14.73 -9.64 -7.52
C ALA A 134 15.79 -9.13 -8.52
N THR A 135 15.83 -9.78 -9.67
CA THR A 135 16.72 -9.38 -10.76
C THR A 135 15.92 -8.54 -11.76
N TYR A 136 16.42 -7.35 -12.05
CA TYR A 136 15.90 -6.44 -13.05
C TYR A 136 16.90 -6.37 -14.19
N THR A 137 16.51 -6.81 -15.38
CA THR A 137 17.43 -7.03 -16.50
C THR A 137 17.80 -5.75 -17.26
N GLU A 138 17.18 -4.63 -16.92
CA GLU A 138 17.28 -3.40 -17.69
C GLU A 138 17.50 -2.18 -16.80
N GLY A 139 18.06 -1.11 -17.39
CA GLY A 139 18.25 0.17 -16.72
C GLY A 139 16.93 0.82 -16.28
N HIS A 140 16.97 1.61 -15.23
CA HIS A 140 15.85 2.39 -14.72
C HIS A 140 16.32 3.81 -14.34
N HIS A 141 15.37 4.72 -14.17
CA HIS A 141 15.66 6.01 -13.53
C HIS A 141 15.89 5.81 -12.03
N GLN A 142 16.56 6.75 -11.38
CA GLN A 142 16.76 6.71 -9.94
C GLN A 142 15.41 6.57 -9.21
N GLY A 143 15.30 5.66 -8.27
CA GLY A 143 14.08 5.30 -7.54
C GLY A 143 13.52 3.96 -7.97
N TRP A 144 12.26 3.68 -7.67
CA TRP A 144 11.64 2.37 -7.92
C TRP A 144 10.53 2.40 -8.99
N MET A 145 10.07 3.60 -9.42
CA MET A 145 8.93 3.71 -10.34
C MET A 145 9.17 3.13 -11.73
N THR A 146 10.42 3.06 -12.15
CA THR A 146 10.76 2.57 -13.49
C THR A 146 11.52 1.24 -13.48
N GLN A 147 11.73 0.67 -12.29
CA GLN A 147 12.48 -0.57 -12.12
C GLN A 147 11.68 -1.78 -12.64
N GLY A 148 12.12 -2.35 -13.76
CA GLY A 148 11.41 -3.43 -14.47
C GLY A 148 10.16 -2.98 -15.24
N ILE A 149 9.97 -1.68 -15.52
CA ILE A 149 8.75 -1.09 -16.11
C ILE A 149 8.38 -1.66 -17.49
N ARG A 150 9.29 -2.34 -18.17
CA ARG A 150 9.03 -2.89 -19.51
C ARG A 150 8.14 -4.13 -19.52
N ASP A 151 8.04 -4.85 -18.40
CA ASP A 151 7.22 -6.05 -18.30
C ASP A 151 6.50 -6.08 -16.93
N PRO A 152 5.15 -6.16 -16.91
CA PRO A 152 4.40 -6.22 -15.66
C PRO A 152 4.79 -7.41 -14.78
N ARG A 153 5.35 -8.49 -15.36
CA ARG A 153 5.77 -9.68 -14.60
C ARG A 153 7.06 -9.47 -13.83
N THR A 154 7.91 -8.54 -14.26
CA THR A 154 9.20 -8.22 -13.64
C THR A 154 9.22 -6.82 -13.01
N TYR A 155 8.10 -6.11 -13.05
CA TYR A 155 7.99 -4.77 -12.49
C TYR A 155 8.08 -4.79 -10.96
N TYR A 156 8.83 -3.86 -10.39
CA TYR A 156 9.06 -3.74 -8.94
C TYR A 156 7.76 -3.80 -8.12
N PHE A 157 6.72 -3.10 -8.56
CA PHE A 157 5.45 -3.06 -7.83
C PHE A 157 4.67 -4.38 -7.87
N ARG A 158 4.92 -5.30 -8.81
CA ARG A 158 4.36 -6.66 -8.72
C ARG A 158 4.85 -7.37 -7.47
N TYR A 159 6.16 -7.29 -7.23
CA TYR A 159 6.76 -7.90 -6.05
C TYR A 159 6.31 -7.21 -4.77
N LEU A 160 6.24 -5.87 -4.79
CA LEU A 160 5.85 -5.10 -3.60
C LEU A 160 4.37 -5.32 -3.22
N TYR A 161 3.44 -5.37 -4.18
CA TYR A 161 2.03 -5.66 -3.92
C TYR A 161 1.85 -7.09 -3.38
N ALA A 162 2.58 -8.04 -3.95
CA ALA A 162 2.58 -9.42 -3.45
C ALA A 162 3.16 -9.52 -2.03
N ASP A 163 4.24 -8.79 -1.70
CA ASP A 163 4.77 -8.75 -0.34
C ASP A 163 3.77 -8.15 0.66
N ALA A 164 3.05 -7.10 0.25
CA ALA A 164 2.02 -6.48 1.09
C ALA A 164 0.87 -7.47 1.38
N LEU A 165 0.44 -8.26 0.38
CA LEU A 165 -0.50 -9.36 0.57
C LEU A 165 0.03 -10.44 1.51
N ARG A 166 1.30 -10.80 1.38
CA ARG A 166 1.95 -11.81 2.24
C ARG A 166 2.08 -11.32 3.69
N ALA A 167 2.34 -10.02 3.90
CA ALA A 167 2.32 -9.41 5.24
C ALA A 167 0.92 -9.49 5.87
N LEU A 168 -0.13 -9.20 5.11
CA LEU A 168 -1.51 -9.36 5.55
C LEU A 168 -1.81 -10.82 5.94
N GLU A 169 -1.41 -11.78 5.11
CA GLU A 169 -1.59 -13.21 5.39
C GLU A 169 -0.78 -13.69 6.60
N LEU A 170 0.43 -13.15 6.79
CA LEU A 170 1.21 -13.41 8.01
C LEU A 170 0.45 -12.98 9.26
N LEU A 171 -0.13 -11.77 9.25
CA LEU A 171 -0.93 -11.26 10.36
C LEU A 171 -2.18 -12.11 10.57
N ALA A 172 -2.94 -12.40 9.50
CA ALA A 172 -4.18 -13.16 9.56
C ALA A 172 -4.02 -14.60 10.06
N LYS A 173 -2.86 -15.21 9.86
CA LYS A 173 -2.54 -16.58 10.29
C LYS A 173 -1.96 -16.66 11.70
N ARG A 174 -1.83 -15.56 12.42
CA ARG A 174 -1.42 -15.59 13.82
C ARG A 174 -2.54 -16.17 14.69
N ASP A 175 -2.19 -17.04 15.61
CA ASP A 175 -3.16 -17.70 16.50
C ASP A 175 -3.96 -16.71 17.34
N GLU A 176 -3.32 -15.61 17.73
CA GLU A 176 -3.91 -14.54 18.52
C GLU A 176 -4.72 -13.52 17.69
N VAL A 177 -4.74 -13.61 16.36
CA VAL A 177 -5.44 -12.65 15.49
C VAL A 177 -6.81 -13.20 15.06
N ASP A 178 -7.83 -12.36 15.16
CA ASP A 178 -9.12 -12.61 14.51
C ASP A 178 -9.05 -12.19 13.05
N ALA A 179 -8.92 -13.15 12.16
CA ALA A 179 -8.76 -12.94 10.73
C ALA A 179 -9.95 -12.25 10.05
N GLY A 180 -11.12 -12.21 10.70
CA GLY A 180 -12.31 -11.49 10.23
C GLY A 180 -12.34 -10.00 10.65
N ARG A 181 -11.40 -9.55 11.47
CA ARG A 181 -11.32 -8.19 12.01
C ARG A 181 -9.94 -7.57 11.75
N ILE A 182 -9.59 -7.41 10.48
CA ILE A 182 -8.29 -6.83 10.10
C ILE A 182 -8.51 -5.53 9.30
N ALA A 183 -7.75 -4.49 9.66
CA ALA A 183 -7.63 -3.27 8.86
C ALA A 183 -6.27 -3.19 8.17
N VAL A 184 -6.25 -2.51 7.03
CA VAL A 184 -5.02 -2.14 6.31
C VAL A 184 -4.92 -0.63 6.22
N THR A 185 -3.72 -0.09 6.44
CA THR A 185 -3.51 1.36 6.45
C THR A 185 -2.09 1.74 6.04
N GLY A 186 -1.92 2.95 5.60
CA GLY A 186 -0.63 3.54 5.30
C GLY A 186 -0.73 4.90 4.64
N LEU A 187 0.39 5.61 4.61
CA LEU A 187 0.54 6.94 4.04
C LEU A 187 1.16 6.86 2.65
N SER A 188 0.65 7.63 1.69
CA SER A 188 1.26 7.78 0.37
C SER A 188 1.41 6.42 -0.35
N GLN A 189 2.61 5.93 -0.63
CA GLN A 189 2.82 4.55 -1.12
C GLN A 189 2.11 3.52 -0.24
N GLY A 190 2.17 3.68 1.08
CA GLY A 190 1.46 2.80 2.01
C GLY A 190 -0.05 2.87 1.86
N GLY A 191 -0.59 4.04 1.54
CA GLY A 191 -2.00 4.23 1.17
C GLY A 191 -2.36 3.50 -0.12
N GLY A 192 -1.50 3.60 -1.14
CA GLY A 192 -1.65 2.86 -2.40
C GLY A 192 -1.58 1.34 -2.20
N LEU A 193 -0.65 0.87 -1.34
CA LEU A 193 -0.57 -0.55 -0.97
C LEU A 193 -1.82 -1.02 -0.21
N SER A 194 -2.38 -0.16 0.66
CA SER A 194 -3.62 -0.47 1.38
C SER A 194 -4.82 -0.63 0.42
N LEU A 195 -4.93 0.22 -0.60
CA LEU A 195 -5.93 0.10 -1.67
C LEU A 195 -5.73 -1.20 -2.47
N ALA A 196 -4.51 -1.46 -2.91
CA ALA A 196 -4.19 -2.66 -3.68
C ALA A 196 -4.50 -3.95 -2.90
N VAL A 197 -4.10 -4.01 -1.62
CA VAL A 197 -4.36 -5.17 -0.75
C VAL A 197 -5.86 -5.35 -0.50
N ALA A 198 -6.61 -4.24 -0.31
CA ALA A 198 -8.07 -4.31 -0.14
C ALA A 198 -8.80 -4.74 -1.42
N ALA A 199 -8.21 -4.50 -2.61
CA ALA A 199 -8.76 -4.95 -3.88
C ALA A 199 -8.41 -6.41 -4.20
N LEU A 200 -7.22 -6.87 -3.79
CA LEU A 200 -6.68 -8.18 -4.14
C LEU A 200 -6.90 -9.25 -3.05
N SER A 201 -7.56 -8.89 -1.93
CA SER A 201 -7.84 -9.80 -0.82
C SER A 201 -9.16 -9.47 -0.15
N GLU A 202 -9.94 -10.47 0.17
CA GLU A 202 -11.19 -10.33 0.96
C GLU A 202 -10.96 -10.24 2.47
N ARG A 203 -9.70 -10.30 2.93
CA ARG A 203 -9.35 -10.26 4.36
C ARG A 203 -9.64 -8.94 5.06
N PRO A 204 -9.33 -7.77 4.46
CA PRO A 204 -9.58 -6.51 5.15
C PRO A 204 -11.07 -6.27 5.39
N ALA A 205 -11.44 -6.00 6.63
CA ALA A 205 -12.75 -5.47 7.01
C ALA A 205 -12.79 -3.93 6.84
N LEU A 206 -11.63 -3.29 6.85
CA LEU A 206 -11.46 -1.84 6.77
C LEU A 206 -10.17 -1.47 6.04
N ALA A 207 -10.24 -0.57 5.08
CA ALA A 207 -9.09 0.06 4.44
C ALA A 207 -9.04 1.55 4.76
N LEU A 208 -7.86 2.05 5.18
CA LEU A 208 -7.63 3.42 5.60
C LEU A 208 -6.40 4.00 4.87
N PRO A 209 -6.51 4.22 3.55
CA PRO A 209 -5.43 4.82 2.77
C PRO A 209 -5.35 6.34 3.03
N ASP A 210 -4.18 6.79 3.52
CA ASP A 210 -3.91 8.20 3.73
C ASP A 210 -3.21 8.79 2.51
N ILE A 211 -3.81 9.84 1.90
CA ILE A 211 -3.28 10.54 0.71
C ILE A 211 -2.56 9.57 -0.25
N PRO A 212 -3.29 8.54 -0.77
CA PRO A 212 -2.66 7.40 -1.43
C PRO A 212 -1.94 7.77 -2.72
N PHE A 213 -0.71 7.27 -2.86
CA PHE A 213 0.09 7.23 -4.09
C PHE A 213 -0.35 6.03 -4.96
N LEU A 214 0.22 5.84 -6.14
CA LEU A 214 -0.09 4.77 -7.08
C LEU A 214 -1.54 4.83 -7.60
N CYS A 215 -2.02 6.02 -7.86
CA CYS A 215 -3.38 6.34 -8.26
C CYS A 215 -3.37 7.11 -9.58
N ASP A 216 -4.17 6.67 -10.57
CA ASP A 216 -4.35 7.32 -11.87
C ASP A 216 -3.03 7.79 -12.49
N PHE A 217 -2.18 6.83 -12.84
CA PHE A 217 -0.82 7.12 -13.35
C PHE A 217 -0.83 8.02 -14.57
N ARG A 218 -1.78 7.87 -15.49
CA ARG A 218 -1.85 8.72 -16.68
C ARG A 218 -1.98 10.19 -16.31
N ARG A 219 -2.91 10.49 -15.41
CA ARG A 219 -3.08 11.86 -14.91
C ARG A 219 -1.89 12.30 -14.07
N ALA A 220 -1.42 11.42 -13.19
CA ALA A 220 -0.34 11.75 -12.27
C ALA A 220 0.94 12.17 -12.99
N ILE A 221 1.35 11.46 -14.04
CA ILE A 221 2.57 11.79 -14.81
C ILE A 221 2.47 13.12 -15.57
N ASP A 222 1.24 13.55 -15.89
CA ASP A 222 1.01 14.80 -16.62
C ASP A 222 1.03 16.03 -15.71
N ILE A 223 0.59 15.89 -14.44
CA ILE A 223 0.34 17.05 -13.58
C ILE A 223 1.24 17.14 -12.35
N THR A 224 2.00 16.07 -12.01
CA THR A 224 2.75 16.03 -10.74
C THR A 224 4.16 16.60 -10.93
N PRO A 225 4.50 17.70 -10.25
CA PRO A 225 5.82 18.32 -10.37
C PRO A 225 6.88 17.73 -9.44
N ALA A 226 6.47 16.98 -8.40
CA ALA A 226 7.32 16.52 -7.32
C ALA A 226 7.05 15.06 -6.93
N GLY A 227 7.89 14.50 -6.08
CA GLY A 227 7.77 13.12 -5.59
C GLY A 227 8.15 12.07 -6.64
N PRO A 228 7.63 10.83 -6.54
CA PRO A 228 8.10 9.72 -7.38
C PRO A 228 7.50 9.68 -8.79
N TYR A 229 6.31 10.26 -9.03
CA TYR A 229 5.71 10.21 -10.39
C TYR A 229 6.63 10.76 -11.49
N PRO A 230 7.38 11.87 -11.29
CA PRO A 230 8.34 12.38 -12.26
C PRO A 230 9.45 11.42 -12.70
N GLU A 231 9.71 10.34 -11.96
CA GLU A 231 10.66 9.30 -12.39
C GLU A 231 10.23 8.66 -13.72
N ILE A 232 8.91 8.53 -13.96
CA ILE A 232 8.36 7.92 -15.18
C ILE A 232 8.64 8.80 -16.41
N PRO A 233 8.22 10.08 -16.47
CA PRO A 233 8.54 10.93 -17.61
C PRO A 233 10.04 11.18 -17.76
N ALA A 234 10.84 11.19 -16.70
CA ALA A 234 12.29 11.28 -16.79
C ALA A 234 12.89 10.05 -17.50
N PHE A 235 12.41 8.85 -17.20
CA PHE A 235 12.76 7.63 -17.90
C PHE A 235 12.33 7.67 -19.37
N LEU A 236 11.09 8.05 -19.64
CA LEU A 236 10.53 8.12 -20.99
C LEU A 236 11.19 9.18 -21.86
N LYS A 237 11.72 10.26 -21.27
CA LYS A 237 12.54 11.24 -21.98
C LYS A 237 13.78 10.61 -22.59
N SER A 238 14.39 9.64 -21.90
CA SER A 238 15.55 8.89 -22.38
C SER A 238 15.17 7.73 -23.31
N PHE A 239 13.96 7.17 -23.14
CA PHE A 239 13.46 6.01 -23.88
C PHE A 239 12.06 6.24 -24.44
N PRO A 240 11.85 7.22 -25.35
CA PRO A 240 10.51 7.60 -25.82
C PRO A 240 9.76 6.48 -26.55
N HIS A 241 10.49 5.57 -27.18
CA HIS A 241 9.92 4.40 -27.86
C HIS A 241 9.29 3.36 -26.90
N LEU A 242 9.51 3.49 -25.58
CA LEU A 242 8.93 2.61 -24.56
C LEU A 242 7.63 3.15 -23.96
N TYR A 243 7.11 4.29 -24.43
CA TYR A 243 5.94 4.93 -23.84
C TYR A 243 4.74 3.97 -23.71
N GLU A 244 4.29 3.37 -24.82
CA GLU A 244 3.13 2.47 -24.81
C GLU A 244 3.37 1.24 -23.91
N ASN A 245 4.58 0.71 -23.93
CA ASN A 245 4.96 -0.44 -23.11
C ASN A 245 4.95 -0.08 -21.61
N ALA A 246 5.49 1.08 -21.25
CA ALA A 246 5.49 1.55 -19.86
C ALA A 246 4.04 1.82 -19.36
N ILE A 247 3.22 2.51 -20.16
CA ILE A 247 1.82 2.77 -19.79
C ILE A 247 1.03 1.46 -19.64
N ARG A 248 1.29 0.50 -20.54
CA ARG A 248 0.71 -0.84 -20.42
C ARG A 248 1.12 -1.51 -19.10
N THR A 249 2.39 -1.50 -18.74
CA THR A 249 2.86 -2.07 -17.47
C THR A 249 2.22 -1.37 -16.28
N LEU A 250 2.21 -0.03 -16.26
CA LEU A 250 1.61 0.76 -15.19
C LEU A 250 0.12 0.46 -15.01
N SER A 251 -0.61 0.12 -16.09
CA SER A 251 -2.04 -0.18 -16.02
C SER A 251 -2.39 -1.32 -15.07
N TYR A 252 -1.51 -2.30 -14.91
CA TYR A 252 -1.71 -3.41 -13.96
C TYR A 252 -1.62 -2.96 -12.51
N PHE A 253 -0.82 -1.93 -12.21
CA PHE A 253 -0.50 -1.51 -10.83
C PHE A 253 -1.19 -0.20 -10.44
N ASP A 254 -2.02 0.35 -11.32
CA ASP A 254 -2.82 1.52 -11.02
C ASP A 254 -4.01 1.16 -10.14
N ASN A 255 -4.08 1.76 -8.94
CA ASN A 255 -5.23 1.59 -8.06
C ASN A 255 -6.54 2.06 -8.70
N LEU A 256 -6.50 2.94 -9.71
CA LEU A 256 -7.67 3.29 -10.50
C LEU A 256 -8.32 2.03 -11.11
N ASN A 257 -7.50 1.16 -11.67
CA ASN A 257 -7.95 -0.08 -12.29
C ASN A 257 -8.35 -1.17 -11.27
N LEU A 258 -7.85 -1.11 -10.04
CA LEU A 258 -8.19 -2.05 -8.97
C LEU A 258 -9.41 -1.62 -8.14
N ALA A 259 -9.75 -0.33 -8.13
CA ALA A 259 -10.69 0.28 -7.19
C ALA A 259 -12.06 -0.41 -7.11
N SER A 260 -12.61 -0.90 -8.23
CA SER A 260 -13.92 -1.58 -8.27
C SER A 260 -13.91 -2.97 -7.62
N TRP A 261 -12.73 -3.53 -7.32
CA TRP A 261 -12.59 -4.81 -6.63
C TRP A 261 -12.55 -4.68 -5.11
N ILE A 262 -12.42 -3.45 -4.57
CA ILE A 262 -12.41 -3.21 -3.13
C ILE A 262 -13.80 -3.54 -2.57
N GLY A 263 -13.88 -4.58 -1.73
CA GLY A 263 -15.11 -5.05 -1.11
C GLY A 263 -15.33 -4.59 0.32
N CYS A 264 -14.32 -4.05 1.00
CA CYS A 264 -14.40 -3.62 2.39
C CYS A 264 -14.71 -2.13 2.53
N LYS A 265 -15.18 -1.73 3.73
CA LYS A 265 -15.32 -0.32 4.10
C LYS A 265 -14.00 0.42 3.88
N THR A 266 -14.05 1.58 3.21
CA THR A 266 -12.85 2.34 2.84
C THR A 266 -13.00 3.80 3.24
N ILE A 267 -12.02 4.30 4.01
CA ILE A 267 -11.96 5.71 4.44
C ILE A 267 -10.66 6.29 3.92
N VAL A 268 -10.76 7.24 3.00
CA VAL A 268 -9.62 7.85 2.30
C VAL A 268 -9.38 9.25 2.85
N SER A 269 -8.14 9.66 3.05
CA SER A 269 -7.82 11.09 3.22
C SER A 269 -7.33 11.71 1.91
N ASN A 270 -7.65 12.98 1.73
CA ASN A 270 -7.21 13.77 0.59
C ASN A 270 -6.88 15.22 1.01
N CYS A 271 -5.71 15.70 0.59
CA CYS A 271 -5.25 17.07 0.86
C CYS A 271 -5.25 17.88 -0.43
N LEU A 272 -6.02 19.00 -0.48
CA LEU A 272 -6.23 19.73 -1.73
C LEU A 272 -5.01 20.54 -2.22
N CYS A 273 -3.98 20.68 -1.40
CA CYS A 273 -2.71 21.32 -1.77
C CYS A 273 -1.56 20.31 -1.96
N ASP A 274 -1.88 19.00 -2.11
CA ASP A 274 -0.90 17.93 -2.27
C ASP A 274 -0.35 17.93 -3.70
N ASP A 275 0.92 18.31 -3.86
CA ASP A 275 1.65 18.37 -5.13
C ASP A 275 2.48 17.09 -5.40
N ILE A 276 2.40 16.09 -4.52
CA ILE A 276 3.04 14.77 -4.64
C ILE A 276 2.01 13.70 -5.04
N CYS A 277 0.84 13.68 -4.38
CA CYS A 277 -0.30 12.85 -4.74
C CYS A 277 -1.49 13.77 -5.06
N PRO A 278 -1.57 14.30 -6.29
CA PRO A 278 -2.57 15.32 -6.64
C PRO A 278 -4.01 14.86 -6.36
N PRO A 279 -4.86 15.74 -5.84
CA PRO A 279 -6.24 15.42 -5.43
C PRO A 279 -7.04 14.63 -6.46
N SER A 280 -6.96 14.99 -7.73
CA SER A 280 -7.73 14.32 -8.79
C SER A 280 -7.34 12.83 -8.93
N THR A 281 -6.09 12.46 -8.73
CA THR A 281 -5.66 11.06 -8.84
C THR A 281 -6.30 10.20 -7.76
N ILE A 282 -6.40 10.73 -6.54
CA ILE A 282 -7.03 10.07 -5.40
C ILE A 282 -8.56 10.00 -5.59
N PHE A 283 -9.20 11.11 -6.00
CA PHE A 283 -10.63 11.12 -6.28
C PHE A 283 -11.01 10.20 -7.44
N GLY A 284 -10.16 10.08 -8.47
CA GLY A 284 -10.33 9.12 -9.55
C GLY A 284 -10.51 7.71 -9.02
N VAL A 285 -9.60 7.27 -8.15
CA VAL A 285 -9.69 5.95 -7.48
C VAL A 285 -10.91 5.87 -6.56
N TYR A 286 -11.08 6.84 -5.66
CA TYR A 286 -12.20 6.87 -4.72
C TYR A 286 -13.57 6.76 -5.42
N ASN A 287 -13.77 7.49 -6.51
CA ASN A 287 -15.05 7.49 -7.24
C ASN A 287 -15.36 6.14 -7.92
N HIS A 288 -14.35 5.28 -8.13
CA HIS A 288 -14.52 3.92 -8.64
C HIS A 288 -14.75 2.85 -7.56
N VAL A 289 -14.44 3.11 -6.30
CA VAL A 289 -14.78 2.19 -5.20
C VAL A 289 -16.30 2.07 -5.09
N THR A 290 -16.84 0.85 -5.03
CA THR A 290 -18.27 0.57 -4.97
C THR A 290 -18.77 0.18 -3.57
N ALA A 291 -17.87 -0.29 -2.70
CA ALA A 291 -18.16 -0.61 -1.30
C ALA A 291 -18.48 0.66 -0.47
N GLU A 292 -18.88 0.47 0.78
CA GLU A 292 -19.05 1.56 1.74
C GLU A 292 -17.77 2.40 1.81
N LYS A 293 -17.90 3.70 1.54
CA LYS A 293 -16.73 4.58 1.45
C LYS A 293 -16.99 5.98 2.00
N ARG A 294 -15.92 6.61 2.49
CA ARG A 294 -15.85 8.02 2.87
C ARG A 294 -14.53 8.62 2.42
N ILE A 295 -14.53 9.89 2.03
CA ILE A 295 -13.31 10.66 1.80
C ILE A 295 -13.30 11.90 2.71
N ASP A 296 -12.25 12.02 3.50
CA ASP A 296 -12.00 13.15 4.38
C ASP A 296 -11.08 14.14 3.66
N VAL A 297 -11.57 15.37 3.43
CA VAL A 297 -10.88 16.36 2.59
C VAL A 297 -10.29 17.47 3.46
N TYR A 298 -9.01 17.77 3.25
CA TYR A 298 -8.24 18.78 3.99
C TYR A 298 -7.80 19.93 3.05
N PRO A 299 -8.51 21.07 3.05
CA PRO A 299 -8.34 22.08 1.99
C PRO A 299 -7.00 22.79 1.96
N PHE A 300 -6.29 22.85 3.10
CA PHE A 300 -5.08 23.68 3.24
C PHE A 300 -3.81 22.85 3.50
N HIS A 301 -3.93 21.54 3.49
CA HIS A 301 -2.81 20.63 3.74
C HIS A 301 -2.17 20.17 2.42
N LYS A 302 -0.88 19.90 2.49
CA LYS A 302 -0.07 19.33 1.43
C LYS A 302 0.04 17.82 1.60
N HIS A 303 1.20 17.23 1.28
CA HIS A 303 1.46 15.80 1.41
C HIS A 303 1.71 15.39 2.87
N GLU A 304 0.68 15.46 3.70
CA GLU A 304 0.76 15.22 5.14
C GLU A 304 -0.56 14.63 5.68
N VAL A 305 -0.48 14.01 6.85
CA VAL A 305 -1.68 13.55 7.60
C VAL A 305 -1.96 14.54 8.71
N PRO A 306 -3.05 15.32 8.65
CA PRO A 306 -3.43 16.19 9.75
C PRO A 306 -3.69 15.40 11.04
N TYR A 307 -3.40 16.01 12.19
CA TYR A 307 -3.60 15.36 13.49
C TYR A 307 -5.07 14.93 13.71
N GLU A 308 -6.00 15.78 13.30
CA GLU A 308 -7.44 15.50 13.37
C GLU A 308 -7.83 14.28 12.54
N HIS A 309 -7.16 14.07 11.38
CA HIS A 309 -7.37 12.87 10.59
C HIS A 309 -6.80 11.64 11.29
N ALA A 310 -5.63 11.74 11.88
CA ALA A 310 -5.04 10.62 12.63
C ALA A 310 -5.96 10.16 13.79
N GLU A 311 -6.58 11.11 14.52
CA GLU A 311 -7.59 10.78 15.53
C GLU A 311 -8.86 10.17 14.93
N ALA A 312 -9.40 10.73 13.85
CA ALA A 312 -10.60 10.22 13.19
C ALA A 312 -10.38 8.79 12.68
N LYS A 313 -9.19 8.53 12.11
CA LYS A 313 -8.76 7.20 11.68
C LYS A 313 -8.67 6.22 12.84
N PHE A 314 -8.04 6.61 13.94
CA PHE A 314 -7.96 5.79 15.15
C PHE A 314 -9.36 5.40 15.66
N ARG A 315 -10.28 6.37 15.76
CA ARG A 315 -11.68 6.11 16.16
C ARG A 315 -12.37 5.14 15.19
N ALA A 316 -12.20 5.32 13.89
CA ALA A 316 -12.78 4.43 12.87
C ALA A 316 -12.26 2.98 13.01
N ILE A 317 -10.98 2.79 13.33
CA ILE A 317 -10.41 1.47 13.64
C ILE A 317 -11.09 0.85 14.85
N ILE A 318 -11.19 1.59 15.97
CA ILE A 318 -11.82 1.09 17.21
C ILE A 318 -13.29 0.75 16.99
N GLU A 319 -14.05 1.63 16.33
CA GLU A 319 -15.47 1.42 16.05
C GLU A 319 -15.74 0.23 15.14
N THR A 320 -14.88 0.02 14.12
CA THR A 320 -15.07 -1.04 13.14
C THR A 320 -14.57 -2.39 13.65
N LEU A 321 -13.38 -2.42 14.26
CA LEU A 321 -12.75 -3.67 14.67
C LEU A 321 -13.16 -4.13 16.08
N ARG A 322 -13.65 -3.25 16.93
CA ARG A 322 -14.17 -3.54 18.30
C ARG A 322 -13.18 -4.42 19.09
N PRO A 323 -11.99 -3.91 19.43
CA PRO A 323 -10.94 -4.63 20.14
C PRO A 323 -11.35 -5.08 21.54
#